data_07517ecaedfa16f968dda33012d6425f
#
_entry.id   07517ecaedfa16f968dda33012d6425f
#
_cell.length_a   1.000
_cell.length_b   1.000
_cell.length_c   1.000
_cell.angle_alpha   90.00
_cell.angle_beta   90.00
_cell.angle_gamma   90.00
#
_symmetry.space_group_name_H-M   'P 1'
#
loop_
_entity.id
_entity.type
_entity.pdbx_description
1 polymer ?
#
loop_
_entity_poly.entity_id
_entity_poly.type
_entity_poly.pdbx_seq_one_letter_code
_entity_poly.pdbx_strand_id
1 'polypeptide(L)'
;MEDLVVIKKKQELLIKSLTNCGKSFYDLKVSNHLSPVGWHVMHCLFIECIWIRKLFLNKTVLFNKLKSIGDSINTPVKRRGINLPEFKEVLNLCVKEFMENLNLIERISEKKVKRKNLDIRYIL
;
A
#
# COMPACT_ATOMS: atom_id res chain seq x y z
N MET A 1 10.26 -15.26 -10.87
CA MET A 1 9.99 -13.99 -11.58
C MET A 1 10.70 -12.85 -10.88
N GLU A 2 11.51 -12.08 -11.61
CA GLU A 2 12.31 -10.99 -11.05
C GLU A 2 11.43 -9.86 -10.48
N ASP A 3 10.34 -9.52 -11.16
CA ASP A 3 9.44 -8.45 -10.71
C ASP A 3 8.79 -8.78 -9.36
N LEU A 4 8.44 -10.05 -9.12
CA LEU A 4 7.89 -10.47 -7.84
C LEU A 4 8.90 -10.33 -6.70
N VAL A 5 10.18 -10.62 -6.97
CA VAL A 5 11.24 -10.46 -5.97
C VAL A 5 11.39 -8.97 -5.60
N VAL A 6 11.36 -8.08 -6.59
CA VAL A 6 11.47 -6.63 -6.36
C VAL A 6 10.28 -6.11 -5.56
N ILE A 7 9.06 -6.50 -5.92
CA ILE A 7 7.84 -6.10 -5.20
C ILE A 7 7.91 -6.57 -3.75
N LYS A 8 8.27 -7.83 -3.54
CA LYS A 8 8.39 -8.39 -2.20
C LYS A 8 9.39 -7.63 -1.35
N LYS A 9 10.56 -7.28 -1.90
CA LYS A 9 11.57 -6.49 -1.19
C LYS A 9 11.06 -5.11 -0.83
N LYS A 10 10.33 -4.45 -1.72
CA LYS A 10 9.74 -3.13 -1.43
C LYS A 10 8.71 -3.23 -0.30
N GLN A 11 7.85 -4.23 -0.34
CA GLN A 11 6.87 -4.45 0.72
C GLN A 11 7.54 -4.72 2.07
N GLU A 12 8.60 -5.54 2.08
CA GLU A 12 9.37 -5.82 3.30
C GLU A 12 10.02 -4.55 3.86
N LEU A 13 10.55 -3.67 2.99
CA LEU A 13 11.13 -2.40 3.42
C LEU A 13 10.07 -1.47 4.02
N LEU A 14 8.87 -1.42 3.44
CA LEU A 14 7.78 -0.61 3.98
C LEU A 14 7.35 -1.10 5.37
N ILE A 15 7.19 -2.40 5.54
CA ILE A 15 6.84 -3.01 6.82
C ILE A 15 7.95 -2.77 7.84
N LYS A 16 9.21 -2.92 7.43
CA LYS A 16 10.37 -2.66 8.29
C LYS A 16 10.43 -1.21 8.73
N SER A 17 10.17 -0.27 7.83
CA SER A 17 10.14 1.16 8.17
C SER A 17 9.05 1.45 9.21
N LEU A 18 7.88 0.86 9.04
CA LEU A 18 6.78 1.01 9.99
C LEU A 18 7.12 0.42 11.34
N THR A 19 7.70 -0.79 11.37
CA THR A 19 8.11 -1.47 12.59
C THR A 19 9.20 -0.68 13.32
N ASN A 20 10.18 -0.17 12.60
CA ASN A 20 11.30 0.57 13.19
C ASN A 20 10.87 1.92 13.76
N CYS A 21 9.93 2.63 13.14
CA CYS A 21 9.44 3.88 13.70
C CYS A 21 8.60 3.66 14.96
N GLY A 22 7.92 2.52 15.07
CA GLY A 22 7.19 2.09 16.25
C GLY A 22 5.95 2.90 16.55
N LYS A 23 5.24 2.46 17.60
CA LYS A 23 3.96 3.03 18.03
C LYS A 23 4.03 4.53 18.33
N SER A 24 5.16 5.02 18.85
CA SER A 24 5.28 6.41 19.25
C SER A 24 5.47 7.37 18.08
N PHE A 25 5.94 6.88 16.91
CA PHE A 25 6.34 7.75 15.81
C PHE A 25 5.63 7.49 14.49
N TYR A 26 4.87 6.39 14.36
CA TYR A 26 4.29 6.03 13.07
C TYR A 26 3.29 7.08 12.54
N ASP A 27 2.62 7.79 13.43
CA ASP A 27 1.65 8.84 13.10
C ASP A 27 2.18 10.26 13.41
N LEU A 28 3.45 10.38 13.75
CA LEU A 28 4.04 11.67 14.09
C LEU A 28 4.15 12.57 12.86
N LYS A 29 3.50 13.72 12.96
CA LYS A 29 3.54 14.74 11.91
C LYS A 29 4.48 15.86 12.33
N VAL A 30 5.70 15.83 11.78
CA VAL A 30 6.77 16.75 12.14
C VAL A 30 6.48 18.18 11.67
N SER A 31 5.80 18.33 10.52
CA SER A 31 5.38 19.63 10.01
C SER A 31 4.15 19.47 9.10
N ASN A 32 3.50 20.61 8.77
CA ASN A 32 2.37 20.60 7.85
C ASN A 32 2.75 20.24 6.41
N HIS A 33 4.04 20.21 6.11
CA HIS A 33 4.56 19.88 4.77
C HIS A 33 5.01 18.44 4.62
N LEU A 34 5.01 17.66 5.73
CA LEU A 34 5.46 16.28 5.73
C LEU A 34 4.33 15.35 6.18
N SER A 35 4.25 14.20 5.54
CA SER A 35 3.29 13.16 5.90
C SER A 35 3.93 12.16 6.88
N PRO A 36 3.17 11.61 7.85
CA PRO A 36 3.69 10.59 8.76
C PRO A 36 4.10 9.32 8.02
N VAL A 37 5.02 8.56 8.62
CA VAL A 37 5.47 7.27 8.06
C VAL A 37 4.29 6.33 7.85
N GLY A 38 3.39 6.23 8.81
CA GLY A 38 2.20 5.37 8.70
C GLY A 38 1.33 5.73 7.51
N TRP A 39 1.19 7.02 7.21
CA TRP A 39 0.44 7.45 6.04
C TRP A 39 1.13 7.00 4.75
N HIS A 40 2.46 7.14 4.65
CA HIS A 40 3.20 6.71 3.45
C HIS A 40 3.05 5.22 3.20
N VAL A 41 3.14 4.41 4.25
CA VAL A 41 2.99 2.95 4.12
C VAL A 41 1.56 2.60 3.67
N MET A 42 0.56 3.23 4.27
CA MET A 42 -0.83 3.02 3.90
C MET A 42 -1.11 3.51 2.47
N HIS A 43 -0.50 4.61 2.06
CA HIS A 43 -0.61 5.11 0.70
C HIS A 43 -0.03 4.10 -0.30
N CYS A 44 1.13 3.52 -0.02
CA CYS A 44 1.72 2.50 -0.88
C CYS A 44 0.81 1.27 -1.01
N LEU A 45 0.20 0.83 0.09
CA LEU A 45 -0.78 -0.26 0.06
C LEU A 45 -1.99 0.12 -0.79
N PHE A 46 -2.49 1.35 -0.64
CA PHE A 46 -3.61 1.85 -1.44
C PHE A 46 -3.30 1.83 -2.93
N ILE A 47 -2.11 2.27 -3.33
CA ILE A 47 -1.69 2.27 -4.74
C ILE A 47 -1.60 0.84 -5.29
N GLU A 48 -1.02 -0.09 -4.55
CA GLU A 48 -1.02 -1.50 -4.94
C GLU A 48 -2.45 -2.03 -5.13
N CYS A 49 -3.33 -1.64 -4.22
CA CYS A 49 -4.73 -2.05 -4.25
C CYS A 49 -5.45 -1.54 -5.51
N ILE A 50 -5.18 -0.30 -5.93
CA ILE A 50 -5.73 0.25 -7.17
C ILE A 50 -5.32 -0.60 -8.37
N TRP A 51 -4.03 -0.85 -8.53
CA TRP A 51 -3.51 -1.56 -9.69
C TRP A 51 -3.88 -3.04 -9.70
N ILE A 52 -3.70 -3.72 -8.58
CA ILE A 52 -3.86 -5.17 -8.54
C ILE A 52 -5.32 -5.57 -8.41
N ARG A 53 -6.03 -5.02 -7.42
CA ARG A 53 -7.38 -5.47 -7.09
C ARG A 53 -8.46 -4.76 -7.88
N LYS A 54 -8.37 -3.44 -7.98
CA LYS A 54 -9.40 -2.66 -8.67
C LYS A 54 -9.30 -2.78 -10.19
N LEU A 55 -8.12 -2.51 -10.76
CA LEU A 55 -7.96 -2.46 -12.21
C LEU A 55 -7.86 -3.84 -12.86
N PHE A 56 -7.11 -4.77 -12.27
CA PHE A 56 -6.98 -6.12 -12.83
C PHE A 56 -8.12 -7.05 -12.45
N LEU A 57 -8.55 -7.04 -11.20
CA LEU A 57 -9.48 -8.03 -10.66
C LEU A 57 -10.88 -7.50 -10.44
N ASN A 58 -11.09 -6.19 -10.61
CA ASN A 58 -12.35 -5.51 -10.35
C ASN A 58 -12.87 -5.77 -8.92
N LYS A 59 -11.96 -5.83 -7.93
CA LYS A 59 -12.27 -6.00 -6.51
C LYS A 59 -12.04 -4.68 -5.79
N THR A 60 -13.09 -4.12 -5.19
CA THR A 60 -13.06 -2.76 -4.63
C THR A 60 -13.24 -2.70 -3.12
N VAL A 61 -13.39 -3.82 -2.43
CA VAL A 61 -13.64 -3.82 -0.97
C VAL A 61 -12.53 -3.14 -0.21
N LEU A 62 -11.28 -3.57 -0.41
CA LEU A 62 -10.13 -2.97 0.26
C LEU A 62 -9.86 -1.55 -0.23
N PHE A 63 -10.03 -1.30 -1.53
CA PHE A 63 -9.91 0.04 -2.11
C PHE A 63 -10.82 1.03 -1.39
N ASN A 64 -12.08 0.70 -1.23
CA ASN A 64 -13.06 1.56 -0.56
C ASN A 64 -12.68 1.80 0.91
N LYS A 65 -12.17 0.79 1.58
CA LYS A 65 -11.70 0.91 2.97
C LYS A 65 -10.50 1.84 3.10
N LEU A 66 -9.55 1.76 2.18
CA LEU A 66 -8.30 2.52 2.25
C LEU A 66 -8.40 3.94 1.68
N LYS A 67 -9.41 4.22 0.89
CA LYS A 67 -9.56 5.49 0.19
C LYS A 67 -9.52 6.69 1.13
N SER A 68 -10.17 6.62 2.27
CA SER A 68 -10.20 7.72 3.24
C SER A 68 -8.87 7.93 3.96
N ILE A 69 -7.98 6.94 3.92
CA ILE A 69 -6.71 6.96 4.65
C ILE A 69 -5.54 7.35 3.72
N GLY A 70 -5.45 6.70 2.56
CA GLY A 70 -4.25 6.74 1.72
C GLY A 70 -4.38 7.43 0.38
N ASP A 71 -5.52 8.06 0.07
CA ASP A 71 -5.72 8.75 -1.20
C ASP A 71 -5.02 10.11 -1.20
N SER A 72 -3.91 10.22 -1.93
CA SER A 72 -3.12 11.45 -2.00
C SER A 72 -3.81 12.58 -2.78
N ILE A 73 -4.69 12.24 -3.70
CA ILE A 73 -5.39 13.23 -4.53
C ILE A 73 -6.39 14.03 -3.70
N ASN A 74 -7.15 13.35 -2.85
CA ASN A 74 -8.21 13.95 -2.05
C ASN A 74 -7.78 14.30 -0.62
N THR A 75 -6.52 14.01 -0.24
CA THR A 75 -6.03 14.28 1.11
C THR A 75 -4.85 15.23 1.07
N PRO A 76 -5.05 16.53 1.36
CA PRO A 76 -3.96 17.50 1.44
C PRO A 76 -2.88 17.06 2.43
N VAL A 77 -1.63 17.42 2.17
CA VAL A 77 -0.47 16.99 3.00
C VAL A 77 -0.70 17.30 4.47
N LYS A 78 -1.20 18.49 4.81
CA LYS A 78 -1.44 18.88 6.20
C LYS A 78 -2.46 18.01 6.94
N ARG A 79 -3.32 17.29 6.23
CA ARG A 79 -4.34 16.40 6.82
C ARG A 79 -3.95 14.93 6.80
N ARG A 80 -2.88 14.59 6.13
CA ARG A 80 -2.44 13.19 6.03
C ARG A 80 -2.04 12.67 7.39
N GLY A 81 -2.56 11.49 7.72
CA GLY A 81 -2.30 10.85 9.00
C GLY A 81 -3.33 11.11 10.08
N ILE A 82 -4.27 12.04 9.90
CA ILE A 82 -5.32 12.32 10.90
C ILE A 82 -6.21 11.09 11.13
N ASN A 83 -6.51 10.35 10.07
CA ASN A 83 -7.42 9.19 10.12
C ASN A 83 -6.67 7.86 10.19
N LEU A 84 -5.40 7.86 10.58
CA LEU A 84 -4.64 6.61 10.70
C LEU A 84 -5.22 5.74 11.81
N PRO A 85 -5.44 4.43 11.55
CA PRO A 85 -5.77 3.49 12.62
C PRO A 85 -4.63 3.37 13.62
N GLU A 86 -4.86 2.68 14.72
CA GLU A 86 -3.82 2.42 15.71
C GLU A 86 -2.66 1.63 15.08
N PHE A 87 -1.45 1.82 15.63
CA PHE A 87 -0.22 1.23 15.09
C PHE A 87 -0.33 -0.28 14.85
N LYS A 88 -0.83 -1.01 15.83
CA LYS A 88 -0.97 -2.48 15.72
C LYS A 88 -1.91 -2.87 14.58
N GLU A 89 -2.99 -2.15 14.42
CA GLU A 89 -3.96 -2.37 13.34
C GLU A 89 -3.35 -2.10 11.97
N VAL A 90 -2.62 -0.97 11.84
CA VAL A 90 -1.92 -0.62 10.59
C VAL A 90 -0.88 -1.68 10.25
N LEU A 91 -0.09 -2.09 11.23
CA LEU A 91 0.95 -3.11 11.02
C LEU A 91 0.35 -4.45 10.57
N ASN A 92 -0.68 -4.92 11.26
CA ASN A 92 -1.33 -6.18 10.91
C ASN A 92 -1.98 -6.12 9.53
N LEU A 93 -2.61 -5.00 9.21
CA LEU A 93 -3.25 -4.78 7.91
C LEU A 93 -2.20 -4.81 6.78
N CYS A 94 -1.09 -4.12 6.97
CA CYS A 94 -0.02 -4.07 5.98
C CYS A 94 0.60 -5.45 5.75
N VAL A 95 0.94 -6.18 6.81
CA VAL A 95 1.51 -7.52 6.70
C VAL A 95 0.57 -8.44 5.93
N LYS A 96 -0.70 -8.46 6.29
CA LYS A 96 -1.71 -9.31 5.65
C LYS A 96 -1.95 -8.93 4.19
N GLU A 97 -2.18 -7.66 3.94
CA GLU A 97 -2.66 -7.20 2.63
C GLU A 97 -1.53 -7.06 1.60
N PHE A 98 -0.32 -6.71 2.02
CA PHE A 98 0.84 -6.75 1.11
C PHE A 98 1.13 -8.18 0.67
N MET A 99 1.04 -9.15 1.57
CA MET A 99 1.23 -10.56 1.22
C MET A 99 0.15 -11.04 0.25
N GLU A 100 -1.11 -10.67 0.49
CA GLU A 100 -2.21 -11.03 -0.42
C GLU A 100 -2.00 -10.40 -1.80
N ASN A 101 -1.56 -9.16 -1.88
CA ASN A 101 -1.25 -8.51 -3.15
C ASN A 101 -0.15 -9.26 -3.90
N LEU A 102 0.89 -9.71 -3.20
CA LEU A 102 1.96 -10.50 -3.80
C LEU A 102 1.43 -11.81 -4.40
N ASN A 103 0.57 -12.50 -3.66
CA ASN A 103 -0.08 -13.73 -4.13
C ASN A 103 -0.97 -13.47 -5.36
N LEU A 104 -1.70 -12.37 -5.36
CA LEU A 104 -2.55 -11.99 -6.48
C LEU A 104 -1.72 -11.65 -7.74
N ILE A 105 -0.61 -10.94 -7.57
CA ILE A 105 0.31 -10.62 -8.69
C ILE A 105 0.85 -11.91 -9.31
N GLU A 106 1.26 -12.87 -8.48
CA GLU A 106 1.78 -14.15 -8.95
C GLU A 106 0.76 -14.87 -9.83
N ARG A 107 -0.50 -14.90 -9.42
CA ARG A 107 -1.57 -15.50 -10.21
C ARG A 107 -1.87 -14.73 -11.50
N ILE A 108 -1.88 -13.40 -11.44
CA ILE A 108 -2.15 -12.53 -12.59
C ILE A 108 -1.05 -12.67 -13.62
N SER A 109 0.21 -12.66 -13.22
CA SER A 109 1.35 -12.68 -14.12
C SER A 109 1.36 -13.89 -15.03
N GLU A 110 0.82 -15.01 -14.57
CA GLU A 110 0.75 -16.25 -15.36
C GLU A 110 -0.39 -16.26 -16.38
N LYS A 111 -1.48 -15.53 -16.14
CA LYS A 111 -2.72 -15.71 -16.90
C LYS A 111 -3.31 -14.47 -17.56
N LYS A 112 -3.12 -13.28 -16.99
CA LYS A 112 -3.94 -12.12 -17.38
C LYS A 112 -3.17 -10.87 -17.81
N VAL A 113 -1.91 -10.72 -17.48
CA VAL A 113 -1.14 -9.50 -17.78
C VAL A 113 -1.11 -9.25 -19.28
N LYS A 114 -0.87 -10.27 -20.08
CA LYS A 114 -0.83 -10.18 -21.54
C LYS A 114 -2.19 -9.80 -22.14
N ARG A 115 -3.29 -10.24 -21.54
CA ARG A 115 -4.65 -9.95 -22.04
C ARG A 115 -5.02 -8.49 -21.86
N LYS A 116 -4.59 -7.87 -20.77
CA LYS A 116 -4.91 -6.48 -20.46
C LYS A 116 -3.86 -5.50 -20.99
N ASN A 117 -2.83 -6.01 -21.62
CA ASN A 117 -1.75 -5.22 -22.18
C ASN A 117 -1.13 -4.26 -21.15
N LEU A 118 -1.09 -4.69 -19.89
CA LEU A 118 -0.54 -3.94 -18.78
C LEU A 118 0.74 -4.60 -18.27
N ASP A 119 1.68 -3.78 -17.85
CA ASP A 119 2.95 -4.24 -17.32
C ASP A 119 2.96 -4.06 -15.79
N ILE A 120 3.09 -5.18 -15.08
CA ILE A 120 3.15 -5.20 -13.62
C ILE A 120 4.27 -4.32 -13.06
N ARG A 121 5.33 -4.12 -13.83
CA ARG A 121 6.46 -3.28 -13.41
C ARG A 121 6.07 -1.84 -13.11
N TYR A 122 4.98 -1.34 -13.67
CA TYR A 122 4.48 0.01 -13.38
C TYR A 122 3.90 0.15 -11.98
N ILE A 123 3.63 -0.96 -11.29
CA ILE A 123 3.16 -0.93 -9.91
C ILE A 123 4.29 -0.54 -8.95
N LEU A 124 5.51 -0.77 -9.36
CA LEU A 124 6.69 -0.47 -8.56
C LEU A 124 6.99 1.03 -8.54
#